data_06c6033b8f919e37475fa704771df7d5
#
_entry.id   06c6033b8f919e37475fa704771df7d5
#
_cell.length_a   1.000
_cell.length_b   1.000
_cell.length_c   1.000
_cell.angle_alpha   90.00
_cell.angle_beta   90.00
_cell.angle_gamma   90.00
#
_symmetry.space_group_name_H-M   'P 1'
#
loop_
_entity.id
_entity.type
_entity.pdbx_description
1 polymer ?
#
loop_
_entity_poly.entity_id
_entity_poly.type
_entity_poly.pdbx_seq_one_letter_code
_entity_poly.pdbx_strand_id
1 'polypeptide(L)'
;MQAFSAKDINKLGLTDQQQLEIAIQQEAVILTSDADFIRIAVNKKHAGVIYVHQKKLTIGESVQRLKIIVETKTPEQMKNQTIFL
;
A
#
# COMPACT_ATOMS: atom_id res chain seq x y z
N MET A 1 6.00 8.85 7.81
CA MET A 1 5.74 7.57 7.11
C MET A 1 5.56 7.85 5.63
N GLN A 2 6.35 7.20 4.78
CA GLN A 2 6.21 7.31 3.33
C GLN A 2 5.15 6.35 2.82
N ALA A 3 4.41 6.76 1.80
CA ALA A 3 3.40 5.92 1.17
C ALA A 3 3.49 6.08 -0.35
N PHE A 4 3.47 4.97 -1.07
CA PHE A 4 3.46 4.93 -2.53
C PHE A 4 2.17 4.30 -3.04
N SER A 5 1.64 4.85 -4.13
CA SER A 5 0.56 4.19 -4.86
C SER A 5 1.17 3.18 -5.83
N ALA A 6 0.69 1.93 -5.79
CA ALA A 6 1.12 0.91 -6.74
C ALA A 6 0.85 1.34 -8.19
N LYS A 7 -0.24 2.07 -8.40
CA LYS A 7 -0.59 2.60 -9.72
C LYS A 7 0.46 3.58 -10.24
N ASP A 8 1.02 4.43 -9.39
CA ASP A 8 2.06 5.38 -9.79
C ASP A 8 3.37 4.67 -10.09
N ILE A 9 3.73 3.66 -9.29
CA ILE A 9 4.93 2.87 -9.53
C ILE A 9 4.79 2.04 -10.81
N ASN A 10 3.57 1.57 -11.12
CA ASN A 10 3.32 0.75 -12.30
C ASN A 10 3.64 1.47 -13.62
N LYS A 11 3.69 2.79 -13.63
CA LYS A 11 4.11 3.57 -14.81
C LYS A 11 5.55 3.25 -15.24
N LEU A 12 6.34 2.62 -14.37
CA LEU A 12 7.70 2.21 -14.67
C LEU A 12 7.77 0.82 -15.31
N GLY A 13 6.62 0.18 -15.54
CA GLY A 13 6.57 -1.16 -16.14
C GLY A 13 7.05 -2.28 -15.22
N LEU A 14 7.03 -2.05 -13.92
CA LEU A 14 7.49 -3.02 -12.94
C LEU A 14 6.41 -4.05 -12.61
N THR A 15 6.83 -5.28 -12.30
CA THR A 15 5.92 -6.29 -11.79
C THR A 15 5.48 -5.94 -10.37
N ASP A 16 4.39 -6.57 -9.89
CA ASP A 16 3.92 -6.36 -8.52
C ASP A 16 5.00 -6.72 -7.50
N GLN A 17 5.75 -7.78 -7.75
CA GLN A 17 6.84 -8.20 -6.89
C GLN A 17 7.95 -7.17 -6.82
N GLN A 18 8.32 -6.59 -7.97
CA GLN A 18 9.32 -5.53 -8.03
C GLN A 18 8.85 -4.26 -7.33
N GLN A 19 7.58 -3.92 -7.48
CA GLN A 19 6.97 -2.77 -6.79
C GLN A 19 7.04 -2.94 -5.28
N LEU A 20 6.69 -4.13 -4.79
CA LEU A 20 6.74 -4.43 -3.36
C LEU A 20 8.18 -4.35 -2.83
N GLU A 21 9.15 -4.87 -3.58
CA GLU A 21 10.56 -4.80 -3.18
C GLU A 21 11.05 -3.37 -3.05
N ILE A 22 10.66 -2.49 -3.99
CA ILE A 22 10.99 -1.06 -3.91
C ILE A 22 10.39 -0.44 -2.66
N ALA A 23 9.13 -0.73 -2.37
CA ALA A 23 8.46 -0.21 -1.17
C ALA A 23 9.16 -0.69 0.11
N ILE A 24 9.57 -1.95 0.15
CA ILE A 24 10.29 -2.50 1.29
C ILE A 24 11.63 -1.78 1.48
N GLN A 25 12.39 -1.57 0.42
CA GLN A 25 13.68 -0.87 0.47
C GLN A 25 13.53 0.57 0.95
N GLN A 26 12.45 1.23 0.56
CA GLN A 26 12.16 2.61 0.96
C GLN A 26 11.45 2.70 2.31
N GLU A 27 11.16 1.56 2.94
CA GLU A 27 10.35 1.52 4.17
C GLU A 27 9.03 2.25 4.00
N ALA A 28 8.41 2.09 2.83
CA ALA A 28 7.19 2.79 2.45
C ALA A 28 5.96 1.88 2.49
N VAL A 29 4.84 2.45 2.93
CA VAL A 29 3.54 1.80 2.83
C VAL A 29 3.07 1.86 1.39
N ILE A 30 2.50 0.77 0.87
CA ILE A 30 1.98 0.72 -0.48
C ILE A 30 0.45 0.76 -0.47
N LEU A 31 -0.12 1.60 -1.33
CA LEU A 31 -1.56 1.67 -1.58
C LEU A 31 -1.87 0.95 -2.88
N THR A 32 -2.74 -0.04 -2.84
CA THR A 32 -3.09 -0.83 -4.02
C THR A 32 -4.58 -1.13 -4.07
N SER A 33 -5.12 -1.27 -5.28
CA SER A 33 -6.48 -1.77 -5.52
C SER A 33 -6.47 -3.17 -6.15
N ASP A 34 -5.31 -3.79 -6.25
CA ASP A 34 -5.14 -5.11 -6.86
C ASP A 34 -5.01 -6.19 -5.78
N ALA A 35 -5.99 -7.11 -5.76
CA ALA A 35 -5.99 -8.22 -4.80
C ALA A 35 -4.79 -9.15 -4.97
N ASP A 36 -4.24 -9.28 -6.18
CA ASP A 36 -3.07 -10.12 -6.42
C ASP A 36 -1.85 -9.59 -5.69
N PHE A 37 -1.74 -8.27 -5.55
CA PHE A 37 -0.68 -7.64 -4.78
C PHE A 37 -0.70 -8.09 -3.31
N ILE A 38 -1.89 -8.22 -2.74
CA ILE A 38 -2.08 -8.69 -1.36
C ILE A 38 -1.51 -10.10 -1.19
N ARG A 39 -1.75 -10.99 -2.16
CA ARG A 39 -1.26 -12.37 -2.11
C ARG A 39 0.27 -12.42 -2.07
N ILE A 40 0.92 -11.55 -2.82
CA ILE A 40 2.37 -11.46 -2.85
C ILE A 40 2.89 -10.93 -1.51
N ALA A 41 2.23 -9.92 -0.96
CA ALA A 41 2.65 -9.25 0.26
C ALA A 41 2.53 -10.13 1.51
N VAL A 42 1.57 -11.05 1.54
CA VAL A 42 1.31 -11.92 2.71
C VAL A 42 2.56 -12.71 3.12
N ASN A 43 3.37 -13.12 2.17
CA ASN A 43 4.55 -13.96 2.43
C ASN A 43 5.84 -13.17 2.60
N LYS A 44 5.77 -11.84 2.67
CA LYS A 44 6.96 -10.99 2.76
C LYS A 44 6.82 -10.01 3.92
N LYS A 45 7.98 -9.64 4.48
CA LYS A 45 8.03 -8.54 5.45
C LYS A 45 8.00 -7.22 4.69
N HIS A 46 7.11 -6.31 5.09
CA HIS A 46 6.93 -5.02 4.43
C HIS A 46 6.53 -3.94 5.45
N ALA A 47 6.58 -2.69 5.00
CA ALA A 47 6.27 -1.55 5.86
C ALA A 47 4.76 -1.33 6.04
N GLY A 48 3.94 -1.99 5.24
CA GLY A 48 2.49 -1.92 5.29
C GLY A 48 1.87 -1.90 3.89
N VAL A 49 0.69 -2.49 3.77
CA VAL A 49 -0.09 -2.48 2.53
C VAL A 49 -1.50 -2.02 2.85
N ILE A 50 -2.01 -1.09 2.07
CA ILE A 50 -3.38 -0.60 2.19
C ILE A 50 -4.11 -0.96 0.91
N TYR A 51 -5.18 -1.75 1.05
CA TYR A 51 -6.00 -2.19 -0.07
C TYR A 51 -7.26 -1.34 -0.15
N VAL A 52 -7.52 -0.78 -1.33
CA VAL A 52 -8.72 0.01 -1.61
C VAL A 52 -9.54 -0.70 -2.68
N HIS A 53 -10.77 -1.07 -2.35
CA HIS A 53 -11.67 -1.66 -3.34
C HIS A 53 -12.23 -0.55 -4.23
N GLN A 54 -11.96 -0.64 -5.54
CA GLN A 54 -12.30 0.41 -6.51
C GLN A 54 -13.77 0.81 -6.53
N LYS A 55 -14.66 -0.14 -6.26
CA LYS A 55 -16.11 0.09 -6.30
C LYS A 55 -16.69 0.58 -4.97
N LYS A 56 -15.89 0.59 -3.91
CA LYS A 56 -16.38 0.87 -2.56
C LYS A 56 -16.17 2.33 -2.15
N LEU A 57 -15.10 2.95 -2.61
CA LEU A 57 -14.74 4.30 -2.24
C LEU A 57 -14.40 5.12 -3.47
N THR A 58 -14.72 6.40 -3.42
CA THR A 58 -14.22 7.36 -4.42
C THR A 58 -12.74 7.61 -4.18
N ILE A 59 -12.06 8.20 -5.18
CA ILE A 59 -10.65 8.59 -5.05
C ILE A 59 -10.47 9.53 -3.87
N GLY A 60 -11.35 10.53 -3.72
CA GLY A 60 -11.28 11.49 -2.62
C GLY A 60 -11.43 10.85 -1.25
N GLU A 61 -12.38 9.91 -1.12
CA GLU A 61 -12.57 9.17 0.13
C GLU A 61 -11.37 8.31 0.47
N SER A 62 -10.78 7.66 -0.53
CA SER A 62 -9.59 6.83 -0.34
C SER A 62 -8.41 7.65 0.14
N VAL A 63 -8.20 8.83 -0.45
CA VAL A 63 -7.12 9.74 -0.06
C VAL A 63 -7.32 10.21 1.38
N GLN A 64 -8.55 10.57 1.76
CA GLN A 64 -8.84 11.02 3.13
C GLN A 64 -8.59 9.91 4.15
N ARG A 65 -9.02 8.68 3.86
CA ARG A 65 -8.79 7.55 4.75
C ARG A 65 -7.31 7.20 4.86
N LEU A 66 -6.60 7.24 3.76
CA LEU A 66 -5.15 7.04 3.74
C LEU A 66 -4.45 8.09 4.62
N LYS A 67 -4.86 9.34 4.50
CA LYS A 67 -4.29 10.44 5.29
C LYS A 67 -4.49 10.21 6.78
N ILE A 68 -5.68 9.78 7.20
CA ILE A 68 -5.97 9.47 8.60
C ILE A 68 -5.06 8.35 9.09
N ILE A 69 -4.89 7.29 8.32
CA ILE A 69 -4.02 6.17 8.69
C ILE A 69 -2.58 6.64 8.85
N VAL A 70 -2.07 7.43 7.92
CA VAL A 70 -0.71 7.95 7.96
C VAL A 70 -0.49 8.85 9.18
N GLU A 71 -1.50 9.63 9.55
CA GLU A 71 -1.42 10.55 10.68
C GLU A 71 -1.59 9.86 12.04
N THR A 72 -2.37 8.77 12.11
CA THR A 72 -2.73 8.13 13.37
C THR A 72 -1.91 6.88 13.70
N LYS A 73 -1.32 6.25 12.70
CA LYS A 73 -0.52 5.04 12.91
C LYS A 73 0.97 5.32 12.76
N THR A 74 1.77 4.71 13.63
CA THR A 74 3.22 4.76 13.51
C THR A 74 3.69 3.78 12.45
N PRO A 75 4.91 3.95 11.89
CA PRO A 75 5.50 2.98 10.98
C PRO A 75 5.55 1.56 11.57
N GLU A 76 5.79 1.46 12.87
CA GLU A 76 5.86 0.17 13.57
C GLU A 76 4.50 -0.51 13.61
N GLN A 77 3.41 0.24 13.77
CA GLN A 77 2.04 -0.29 13.76
C GLN A 77 1.65 -0.78 12.36
N MET A 78 2.21 -0.19 11.31
CA MET A 78 1.94 -0.57 9.93
C MET A 78 2.77 -1.75 9.45
N LYS A 79 3.88 -2.03 10.12
CA LYS A 79 4.84 -3.04 9.69
C LYS A 79 4.18 -4.42 9.59
N ASN A 80 4.28 -5.04 8.43
CA ASN A 80 3.71 -6.35 8.12
C ASN A 80 2.17 -6.40 8.22
N GLN A 81 1.50 -5.24 8.20
CA GLN A 81 0.05 -5.18 8.28
C GLN A 81 -0.57 -4.92 6.91
N THR A 82 -1.73 -5.51 6.68
CA THR A 82 -2.58 -5.21 5.52
C THR A 82 -3.88 -4.62 6.03
N ILE A 83 -4.21 -3.42 5.57
CA ILE A 83 -5.42 -2.71 5.97
C ILE A 83 -6.36 -2.65 4.78
N PHE A 84 -7.62 -3.03 4.98
CA PHE A 84 -8.67 -2.96 3.96
C PHE A 84 -9.52 -1.73 4.23
N LEU A 85 -9.57 -0.83 3.26
CA LEU A 85 -10.43 0.35 3.33
C LEU A 85 -11.84 0.07 2.81
#